data_06b092f6184f72fc3761a3ba225afcd0
#
_entry.id   06b092f6184f72fc3761a3ba225afcd0
#
_cell.length_a   1.000
_cell.length_b   1.000
_cell.length_c   1.000
_cell.angle_alpha   90.00
_cell.angle_beta   90.00
_cell.angle_gamma   90.00
#
_symmetry.space_group_name_H-M   'P 1'
#
loop_
_entity.id
_entity.type
_entity.pdbx_description
1 polymer ?
#
loop_
_entity_poly.entity_id
_entity_poly.type
_entity_poly.pdbx_seq_one_letter_code
_entity_poly.pdbx_strand_id
1 'polypeptide(L)'
;MREITHFIDGAAKAGASGRFGDVFNPNTGEVQARVQLATTAELDAAVQVAARAQVEWAAVNPQRRARVMFEFKRLVEANMDALAHLLSSEHGKVIADSKGDIQRGLEVIEFACGIPHALKGEYTEGAGPGIDVYSMRQPLGVVAGITPFNFPAMIPMWMFGIAIAVGNTFILKPSERDPSVPVRLAELFMEAGANLGMDLKGVLNVVHGDKVSVDAILEHPLIRAVSFVGSSDIAHYVYLTGTANGKRVQAMGGAKNHGLVLPDADLDQVVKDLSGAAFGSAGERCMALPVVVPVGKKTADELRERLVAEIATLKVGVSTDAAAHYGPVVTAAHKAKIEGYIQMGVDEGAELVVDGRGFTLQGYEKGFFVGPSLFDGVKPGMKTYQEEIFGPVLQMVRAESFEEALALPSNHQYGNGVAIFTRNGRAAREFAARVNVGMVGINVPIPVPVAYHSFGGWKRSAFGDVNQHGMEGVRFYTKVKTITARWPEGDVADSAFVIPTMK
;
A
#
# COMPACT_ATOMS: atom_id res chain seq x y z
N MET A 1 30.80 1.40 6.09
CA MET A 1 29.41 1.61 5.65
C MET A 1 28.75 0.26 5.48
N ARG A 2 27.53 0.09 6.02
CA ARG A 2 26.78 -1.19 5.90
C ARG A 2 26.30 -1.37 4.46
N GLU A 3 26.51 -2.59 3.90
CA GLU A 3 25.93 -2.97 2.61
C GLU A 3 24.72 -3.88 2.84
N ILE A 4 23.63 -3.58 2.12
CA ILE A 4 22.39 -4.33 2.15
C ILE A 4 22.34 -5.17 0.88
N THR A 5 22.36 -6.50 1.06
CA THR A 5 22.35 -7.48 -0.01
C THR A 5 20.94 -7.95 -0.32
N HIS A 6 20.75 -8.67 -1.41
CA HIS A 6 19.53 -9.42 -1.68
C HIS A 6 19.34 -10.51 -0.61
N PHE A 7 18.10 -10.98 -0.47
CA PHE A 7 17.77 -12.15 0.34
C PHE A 7 17.07 -13.18 -0.56
N ILE A 8 17.80 -14.20 -0.96
CA ILE A 8 17.34 -15.18 -1.96
C ILE A 8 17.63 -16.58 -1.42
N ASP A 9 16.69 -17.50 -1.61
CA ASP A 9 16.82 -18.91 -1.18
C ASP A 9 17.07 -19.06 0.33
N GLY A 10 16.47 -18.17 1.12
CA GLY A 10 16.56 -18.18 2.57
C GLY A 10 17.88 -17.64 3.14
N ALA A 11 18.71 -16.98 2.34
CA ALA A 11 19.98 -16.44 2.76
C ALA A 11 20.32 -15.08 2.12
N ALA A 12 21.16 -14.30 2.80
CA ALA A 12 21.77 -13.10 2.24
C ALA A 12 22.62 -13.46 1.00
N LYS A 13 22.39 -12.76 -0.09
CA LYS A 13 23.07 -12.98 -1.38
C LYS A 13 23.68 -11.69 -1.89
N ALA A 14 24.99 -11.64 -1.99
CA ALA A 14 25.67 -10.48 -2.59
C ALA A 14 25.31 -10.33 -4.07
N GLY A 15 25.07 -9.08 -4.48
CA GLY A 15 24.86 -8.72 -5.89
C GLY A 15 26.16 -8.62 -6.66
N ALA A 16 26.10 -8.83 -7.96
CA ALA A 16 27.25 -8.81 -8.87
C ALA A 16 27.28 -7.58 -9.79
N SER A 17 26.25 -6.72 -9.74
CA SER A 17 26.13 -5.57 -10.67
C SER A 17 27.15 -4.46 -10.46
N GLY A 18 27.72 -4.35 -9.26
CA GLY A 18 28.53 -3.19 -8.85
C GLY A 18 27.75 -1.88 -8.70
N ARG A 19 26.40 -1.91 -8.86
CA ARG A 19 25.52 -0.75 -8.72
C ARG A 19 24.89 -0.72 -7.33
N PHE A 20 24.79 0.47 -6.75
CA PHE A 20 24.25 0.70 -5.42
C PHE A 20 23.29 1.87 -5.40
N GLY A 21 22.33 1.81 -4.46
CA GLY A 21 21.51 2.94 -4.03
C GLY A 21 21.96 3.39 -2.63
N ASP A 22 22.00 4.70 -2.39
CA ASP A 22 22.31 5.23 -1.07
C ASP A 22 21.05 5.18 -0.18
N VAL A 23 21.24 4.70 1.05
CA VAL A 23 20.22 4.68 2.11
C VAL A 23 20.59 5.72 3.15
N PHE A 24 19.76 6.75 3.26
CA PHE A 24 20.01 7.87 4.15
C PHE A 24 19.45 7.63 5.56
N ASN A 25 20.05 8.29 6.55
CA ASN A 25 19.35 8.61 7.79
C ASN A 25 18.68 9.98 7.59
N PRO A 26 17.35 10.06 7.43
CA PRO A 26 16.68 11.32 7.14
C PRO A 26 16.81 12.37 8.25
N ASN A 27 17.05 11.95 9.49
CA ASN A 27 17.26 12.88 10.61
C ASN A 27 18.56 13.66 10.49
N THR A 28 19.63 13.04 9.97
CA THR A 28 20.95 13.65 9.87
C THR A 28 21.33 14.05 8.44
N GLY A 29 20.63 13.51 7.44
CA GLY A 29 20.96 13.69 6.03
C GLY A 29 22.18 12.88 5.55
N GLU A 30 22.71 12.00 6.38
CA GLU A 30 23.89 11.20 6.08
C GLU A 30 23.54 9.87 5.45
N VAL A 31 24.41 9.35 4.58
CA VAL A 31 24.30 8.00 4.04
C VAL A 31 24.69 7.01 5.15
N GLN A 32 23.76 6.21 5.62
CA GLN A 32 23.98 5.21 6.67
C GLN A 32 24.29 3.81 6.14
N ALA A 33 23.81 3.51 4.91
CA ALA A 33 24.02 2.22 4.25
C ALA A 33 23.95 2.37 2.73
N ARG A 34 24.34 1.32 2.01
CA ARG A 34 24.13 1.20 0.56
C ARG A 34 23.43 -0.12 0.26
N VAL A 35 22.45 -0.09 -0.63
CA VAL A 35 21.73 -1.27 -1.10
C VAL A 35 22.21 -1.65 -2.48
N GLN A 36 22.48 -2.93 -2.68
CA GLN A 36 22.90 -3.49 -3.98
C GLN A 36 21.69 -3.53 -4.93
N LEU A 37 21.90 -3.14 -6.20
CA LEU A 37 20.85 -3.14 -7.22
C LEU A 37 21.09 -4.31 -8.19
N ALA A 38 20.11 -5.18 -8.35
CA ALA A 38 20.23 -6.39 -9.16
C ALA A 38 20.39 -6.11 -10.66
N THR A 39 21.05 -7.04 -11.33
CA THR A 39 20.97 -7.22 -12.79
C THR A 39 19.73 -8.04 -13.15
N THR A 40 19.37 -8.05 -14.44
CA THR A 40 18.32 -8.93 -14.98
C THR A 40 18.64 -10.41 -14.74
N ALA A 41 19.91 -10.81 -14.85
CA ALA A 41 20.33 -12.19 -14.60
C ALA A 41 20.18 -12.62 -13.13
N GLU A 42 20.45 -11.73 -12.20
CA GLU A 42 20.25 -12.00 -10.77
C GLU A 42 18.75 -12.11 -10.43
N LEU A 43 17.91 -11.29 -11.03
CA LEU A 43 16.46 -11.42 -10.90
C LEU A 43 15.97 -12.75 -11.48
N ASP A 44 16.43 -13.13 -12.69
CA ASP A 44 16.08 -14.43 -13.29
C ASP A 44 16.48 -15.59 -12.37
N ALA A 45 17.68 -15.56 -11.82
CA ALA A 45 18.14 -16.59 -10.88
C ALA A 45 17.23 -16.69 -9.63
N ALA A 46 16.77 -15.55 -9.07
CA ALA A 46 15.82 -15.54 -7.96
C ALA A 46 14.45 -16.11 -8.36
N VAL A 47 13.98 -15.80 -9.55
CA VAL A 47 12.72 -16.35 -10.09
C VAL A 47 12.80 -17.84 -10.32
N GLN A 48 13.95 -18.36 -10.81
CA GLN A 48 14.17 -19.80 -10.98
C GLN A 48 14.17 -20.52 -9.62
N VAL A 49 14.77 -19.93 -8.59
CA VAL A 49 14.70 -20.44 -7.20
C VAL A 49 13.24 -20.51 -6.74
N ALA A 50 12.49 -19.43 -6.89
CA ALA A 50 11.07 -19.37 -6.53
C ALA A 50 10.23 -20.40 -7.31
N ALA A 51 10.52 -20.60 -8.60
CA ALA A 51 9.80 -21.57 -9.43
C ALA A 51 10.01 -23.02 -9.00
N ARG A 52 11.23 -23.38 -8.55
CA ARG A 52 11.48 -24.69 -7.97
C ARG A 52 10.75 -24.88 -6.64
N ALA A 53 10.85 -23.92 -5.73
CA ALA A 53 10.14 -23.95 -4.44
C ALA A 53 8.62 -23.99 -4.60
N GLN A 54 8.08 -23.42 -5.66
CA GLN A 54 6.63 -23.37 -5.94
C GLN A 54 6.00 -24.76 -5.99
N VAL A 55 6.67 -25.74 -6.55
CA VAL A 55 6.12 -27.10 -6.73
C VAL A 55 5.81 -27.72 -5.36
N GLU A 56 6.77 -27.64 -4.44
CA GLU A 56 6.62 -28.19 -3.09
C GLU A 56 5.68 -27.36 -2.23
N TRP A 57 5.82 -26.01 -2.28
CA TRP A 57 4.98 -25.13 -1.49
C TRP A 57 3.49 -25.21 -1.85
N ALA A 58 3.15 -25.29 -3.13
CA ALA A 58 1.77 -25.48 -3.59
C ALA A 58 1.16 -26.80 -3.10
N ALA A 59 1.97 -27.83 -2.93
CA ALA A 59 1.53 -29.15 -2.42
C ALA A 59 1.33 -29.16 -0.88
N VAL A 60 1.88 -28.19 -0.14
CA VAL A 60 1.63 -28.05 1.30
C VAL A 60 0.16 -27.72 1.52
N ASN A 61 -0.53 -28.50 2.39
CA ASN A 61 -1.95 -28.23 2.65
C ASN A 61 -2.18 -26.85 3.29
N PRO A 62 -3.34 -26.22 3.06
CA PRO A 62 -3.62 -24.86 3.52
C PRO A 62 -3.47 -24.66 5.04
N GLN A 63 -3.78 -25.67 5.85
CA GLN A 63 -3.65 -25.61 7.30
C GLN A 63 -2.19 -25.49 7.75
N ARG A 64 -1.28 -26.20 7.09
CA ARG A 64 0.17 -26.08 7.39
C ARG A 64 0.72 -24.74 6.94
N ARG A 65 0.28 -24.21 5.80
CA ARG A 65 0.65 -22.85 5.35
C ARG A 65 0.15 -21.80 6.34
N ALA A 66 -1.08 -21.95 6.84
CA ALA A 66 -1.62 -21.05 7.88
C ALA A 66 -0.78 -21.06 9.17
N ARG A 67 -0.28 -22.22 9.60
CA ARG A 67 0.61 -22.29 10.78
C ARG A 67 1.90 -21.49 10.60
N VAL A 68 2.46 -21.45 9.40
CA VAL A 68 3.60 -20.59 9.09
C VAL A 68 3.23 -19.12 9.27
N MET A 69 2.04 -18.69 8.81
CA MET A 69 1.57 -17.31 9.00
C MET A 69 1.36 -16.98 10.47
N PHE A 70 0.81 -17.89 11.29
CA PHE A 70 0.68 -17.70 12.74
C PHE A 70 2.05 -17.50 13.43
N GLU A 71 3.03 -18.35 13.10
CA GLU A 71 4.36 -18.24 13.69
C GLU A 71 5.11 -16.99 13.21
N PHE A 72 4.97 -16.64 11.92
CA PHE A 72 5.51 -15.40 11.37
C PHE A 72 4.93 -14.17 12.08
N LYS A 73 3.59 -14.14 12.28
CA LYS A 73 2.91 -13.08 13.04
C LYS A 73 3.52 -12.94 14.43
N ARG A 74 3.63 -14.04 15.17
CA ARG A 74 4.22 -14.05 16.51
C ARG A 74 5.66 -13.51 16.53
N LEU A 75 6.48 -13.89 15.55
CA LEU A 75 7.87 -13.42 15.45
C LEU A 75 7.94 -11.92 15.14
N VAL A 76 7.10 -11.41 14.23
CA VAL A 76 7.05 -9.96 13.94
C VAL A 76 6.60 -9.18 15.17
N GLU A 77 5.57 -9.64 15.89
CA GLU A 77 5.12 -9.04 17.17
C GLU A 77 6.24 -9.01 18.20
N ALA A 78 6.97 -10.12 18.37
CA ALA A 78 8.10 -10.20 19.29
C ALA A 78 9.28 -9.30 18.91
N ASN A 79 9.41 -8.91 17.65
CA ASN A 79 10.44 -8.01 17.13
C ASN A 79 9.94 -6.57 16.86
N MET A 80 8.73 -6.21 17.33
CA MET A 80 8.07 -4.94 17.02
C MET A 80 8.97 -3.72 17.26
N ASP A 81 9.61 -3.61 18.40
CA ASP A 81 10.45 -2.47 18.75
C ASP A 81 11.69 -2.38 17.86
N ALA A 82 12.37 -3.49 17.61
CA ALA A 82 13.55 -3.54 16.76
C ALA A 82 13.21 -3.17 15.30
N LEU A 83 12.09 -3.69 14.78
CA LEU A 83 11.60 -3.36 13.45
C LEU A 83 11.19 -1.89 13.35
N ALA A 84 10.51 -1.34 14.36
CA ALA A 84 10.11 0.07 14.38
C ALA A 84 11.31 1.02 14.39
N HIS A 85 12.35 0.72 15.17
CA HIS A 85 13.59 1.49 15.16
C HIS A 85 14.33 1.39 13.82
N LEU A 86 14.41 0.20 13.23
CA LEU A 86 15.01 0.00 11.92
C LEU A 86 14.28 0.80 10.84
N LEU A 87 12.94 0.71 10.82
CA LEU A 87 12.06 1.46 9.92
C LEU A 87 12.27 2.97 10.07
N SER A 88 12.16 3.46 11.29
CA SER A 88 12.34 4.87 11.62
C SER A 88 13.69 5.42 11.18
N SER A 89 14.76 4.62 11.29
CA SER A 89 16.12 5.04 10.93
C SER A 89 16.30 5.28 9.44
N GLU A 90 15.59 4.55 8.59
CA GLU A 90 15.70 4.64 7.12
C GLU A 90 14.61 5.52 6.49
N HIS A 91 13.39 5.52 7.06
CA HIS A 91 12.29 6.33 6.56
C HIS A 91 12.22 7.73 7.17
N GLY A 92 12.48 7.88 8.46
CA GLY A 92 12.34 9.13 9.20
C GLY A 92 11.05 9.32 9.96
N LYS A 93 10.02 8.44 9.80
CA LYS A 93 8.78 8.53 10.59
C LYS A 93 9.04 8.22 12.08
N VAL A 94 8.26 8.84 12.96
CA VAL A 94 8.39 8.63 14.41
C VAL A 94 8.13 7.18 14.79
N ILE A 95 8.73 6.71 15.89
CA ILE A 95 8.65 5.31 16.34
C ILE A 95 7.20 4.83 16.49
N ALA A 96 6.31 5.68 17.03
CA ALA A 96 4.90 5.33 17.18
C ALA A 96 4.22 5.04 15.84
N ASP A 97 4.52 5.84 14.81
CA ASP A 97 4.00 5.65 13.45
C ASP A 97 4.63 4.44 12.75
N SER A 98 5.93 4.16 13.03
CA SER A 98 6.61 2.94 12.56
C SER A 98 5.97 1.67 13.15
N LYS A 99 5.58 1.68 14.42
CA LYS A 99 4.81 0.59 15.01
C LYS A 99 3.44 0.45 14.36
N GLY A 100 2.78 1.56 14.04
CA GLY A 100 1.52 1.58 13.30
C GLY A 100 1.63 0.94 11.92
N ASP A 101 2.72 1.22 11.18
CA ASP A 101 3.04 0.58 9.90
C ASP A 101 3.10 -0.95 10.04
N ILE A 102 3.92 -1.44 10.98
CA ILE A 102 4.08 -2.87 11.23
C ILE A 102 2.75 -3.51 11.65
N GLN A 103 2.02 -2.87 12.56
CA GLN A 103 0.72 -3.36 13.06
C GLN A 103 -0.30 -3.52 11.95
N ARG A 104 -0.40 -2.55 11.03
CA ARG A 104 -1.31 -2.63 9.89
C ARG A 104 -0.94 -3.77 8.92
N GLY A 105 0.36 -4.05 8.76
CA GLY A 105 0.81 -5.22 8.02
C GLY A 105 0.44 -6.53 8.72
N LEU A 106 0.59 -6.60 10.05
CA LEU A 106 0.21 -7.76 10.87
C LEU A 106 -1.28 -8.09 10.77
N GLU A 107 -2.17 -7.10 10.64
CA GLU A 107 -3.60 -7.34 10.45
C GLU A 107 -3.88 -8.16 9.16
N VAL A 108 -3.14 -7.92 8.09
CA VAL A 108 -3.27 -8.70 6.86
C VAL A 108 -2.64 -10.10 7.01
N ILE A 109 -1.53 -10.23 7.74
CA ILE A 109 -0.98 -11.55 8.09
C ILE A 109 -1.99 -12.34 8.94
N GLU A 110 -2.69 -11.67 9.88
CA GLU A 110 -3.76 -12.29 10.67
C GLU A 110 -4.91 -12.78 9.78
N PHE A 111 -5.35 -12.00 8.80
CA PHE A 111 -6.30 -12.48 7.79
C PHE A 111 -5.76 -13.71 7.06
N ALA A 112 -4.47 -13.72 6.69
CA ALA A 112 -3.83 -14.84 6.01
C ALA A 112 -3.77 -16.12 6.88
N CYS A 113 -3.77 -16.00 8.21
CA CYS A 113 -3.91 -17.14 9.13
C CYS A 113 -5.24 -17.89 8.94
N GLY A 114 -6.30 -17.18 8.49
CA GLY A 114 -7.61 -17.75 8.19
C GLY A 114 -7.74 -18.37 6.77
N ILE A 115 -6.66 -18.47 6.03
CA ILE A 115 -6.67 -18.84 4.61
C ILE A 115 -7.36 -20.18 4.29
N PRO A 116 -7.35 -21.23 5.16
CA PRO A 116 -8.08 -22.45 4.89
C PRO A 116 -9.58 -22.25 4.66
N HIS A 117 -10.17 -21.24 5.33
CA HIS A 117 -11.59 -20.91 5.15
C HIS A 117 -11.84 -20.13 3.85
N ALA A 118 -10.91 -19.24 3.47
CA ALA A 118 -11.01 -18.42 2.28
C ALA A 118 -10.76 -19.21 0.96
N LEU A 119 -10.09 -20.36 1.05
CA LEU A 119 -9.79 -21.24 -0.10
C LEU A 119 -10.88 -22.28 -0.40
N LYS A 120 -11.95 -22.36 0.42
CA LYS A 120 -13.05 -23.27 0.14
C LYS A 120 -13.64 -22.97 -1.24
N GLY A 121 -13.92 -24.04 -1.98
CA GLY A 121 -14.65 -23.98 -3.24
C GLY A 121 -16.16 -24.16 -3.05
N GLU A 122 -16.87 -24.13 -4.15
CA GLU A 122 -18.32 -24.36 -4.22
C GLU A 122 -18.59 -25.78 -4.72
N TYR A 123 -19.69 -26.40 -4.29
CA TYR A 123 -20.12 -27.72 -4.72
C TYR A 123 -21.60 -27.68 -5.00
N THR A 124 -22.01 -28.23 -6.16
CA THR A 124 -23.40 -28.45 -6.55
C THR A 124 -23.58 -29.91 -6.88
N GLU A 125 -24.29 -30.61 -6.01
CA GLU A 125 -24.75 -31.97 -6.25
C GLU A 125 -25.93 -31.96 -7.23
N GLY A 126 -25.95 -32.90 -8.16
CA GLY A 126 -27.06 -33.03 -9.09
C GLY A 126 -27.27 -31.84 -10.03
N ALA A 127 -26.21 -31.22 -10.50
CA ALA A 127 -26.26 -30.15 -11.51
C ALA A 127 -26.87 -30.64 -12.85
N GLY A 128 -27.03 -31.93 -13.02
CA GLY A 128 -27.70 -32.63 -14.09
C GLY A 128 -27.86 -34.12 -13.70
N PRO A 129 -28.54 -34.95 -14.51
CA PRO A 129 -28.67 -36.39 -14.23
C PRO A 129 -27.29 -37.07 -14.09
N GLY A 130 -26.96 -37.50 -12.86
CA GLY A 130 -25.67 -38.12 -12.52
C GLY A 130 -24.46 -37.20 -12.69
N ILE A 131 -24.66 -35.89 -12.63
CA ILE A 131 -23.59 -34.90 -12.80
C ILE A 131 -23.47 -34.00 -11.57
N ASP A 132 -22.27 -33.90 -11.02
CA ASP A 132 -21.90 -32.94 -9.99
C ASP A 132 -20.95 -31.90 -10.56
N VAL A 133 -21.01 -30.66 -10.04
CA VAL A 133 -20.10 -29.59 -10.38
C VAL A 133 -19.46 -29.00 -9.11
N TYR A 134 -18.17 -28.87 -9.12
CA TYR A 134 -17.48 -28.23 -8.01
C TYR A 134 -16.28 -27.36 -8.49
N SER A 135 -15.93 -26.41 -7.68
CA SER A 135 -14.80 -25.52 -7.94
C SER A 135 -13.72 -25.64 -6.88
N MET A 136 -12.47 -25.37 -7.29
CA MET A 136 -11.34 -25.25 -6.38
C MET A 136 -10.46 -24.07 -6.76
N ARG A 137 -9.84 -23.44 -5.76
CA ARG A 137 -8.85 -22.39 -5.96
C ARG A 137 -7.45 -23.00 -5.97
N GLN A 138 -6.65 -22.59 -6.94
CA GLN A 138 -5.26 -23.01 -7.07
C GLN A 138 -4.35 -21.77 -7.16
N PRO A 139 -3.11 -21.82 -6.63
CA PRO A 139 -2.17 -20.73 -6.76
C PRO A 139 -1.81 -20.46 -8.23
N LEU A 140 -1.37 -19.24 -8.52
CA LEU A 140 -0.93 -18.85 -9.85
C LEU A 140 0.45 -19.42 -10.19
N GLY A 141 1.34 -19.48 -9.20
CA GLY A 141 2.74 -19.85 -9.36
C GLY A 141 3.69 -18.87 -8.69
N VAL A 142 4.74 -18.44 -9.39
CA VAL A 142 5.59 -17.34 -8.94
C VAL A 142 4.86 -16.03 -9.17
N VAL A 143 4.78 -15.19 -8.14
CA VAL A 143 4.19 -13.86 -8.21
C VAL A 143 5.16 -12.81 -7.64
N ALA A 144 4.98 -11.55 -7.98
CA ALA A 144 5.87 -10.49 -7.55
C ALA A 144 5.13 -9.31 -6.91
N GLY A 145 5.83 -8.59 -6.04
CA GLY A 145 5.41 -7.34 -5.44
C GLY A 145 6.49 -6.27 -5.57
N ILE A 146 6.07 -5.07 -5.96
CA ILE A 146 6.93 -3.89 -6.05
C ILE A 146 6.37 -2.85 -5.10
N THR A 147 7.12 -2.51 -4.05
CA THR A 147 6.60 -1.70 -2.93
C THR A 147 7.30 -0.35 -2.82
N PRO A 148 6.57 0.70 -2.37
CA PRO A 148 7.10 2.04 -2.17
C PRO A 148 7.85 2.15 -0.84
N PHE A 149 8.44 3.33 -0.60
CA PHE A 149 9.19 3.61 0.62
C PHE A 149 8.32 3.93 1.84
N ASN A 150 7.13 4.49 1.64
CA ASN A 150 6.38 5.12 2.73
C ASN A 150 5.76 4.15 3.76
N PHE A 151 5.65 2.86 3.43
CA PHE A 151 5.22 1.78 4.33
C PHE A 151 6.03 0.50 4.06
N PRO A 152 7.31 0.46 4.47
CA PRO A 152 8.22 -0.65 4.11
C PRO A 152 7.94 -1.95 4.88
N ALA A 153 7.05 -1.95 5.87
CA ALA A 153 6.57 -3.15 6.54
C ALA A 153 5.17 -3.55 6.07
N MET A 154 4.23 -2.62 6.11
CA MET A 154 2.82 -2.85 5.83
C MET A 154 2.59 -3.37 4.41
N ILE A 155 3.08 -2.64 3.42
CA ILE A 155 2.77 -2.96 2.01
C ILE A 155 3.42 -4.27 1.55
N PRO A 156 4.68 -4.60 1.87
CA PRO A 156 5.21 -5.94 1.65
C PRO A 156 4.35 -7.05 2.26
N MET A 157 3.95 -6.92 3.55
CA MET A 157 3.12 -7.91 4.23
C MET A 157 1.74 -8.05 3.60
N TRP A 158 1.14 -6.98 3.08
CA TRP A 158 -0.11 -7.05 2.33
C TRP A 158 -0.01 -7.95 1.10
N MET A 159 1.12 -7.85 0.38
CA MET A 159 1.32 -8.57 -0.87
C MET A 159 1.73 -10.01 -0.62
N PHE A 160 2.86 -10.24 0.05
CA PHE A 160 3.38 -11.59 0.21
C PHE A 160 2.55 -12.44 1.19
N GLY A 161 1.94 -11.83 2.22
CA GLY A 161 1.18 -12.56 3.23
C GLY A 161 0.06 -13.40 2.62
N ILE A 162 -0.83 -12.78 1.86
CA ILE A 162 -1.93 -13.47 1.17
C ILE A 162 -1.38 -14.37 0.06
N ALA A 163 -0.45 -13.88 -0.77
CA ALA A 163 0.10 -14.63 -1.89
C ALA A 163 0.71 -15.97 -1.45
N ILE A 164 1.53 -15.96 -0.40
CA ILE A 164 2.19 -17.16 0.14
C ILE A 164 1.17 -18.08 0.82
N ALA A 165 0.25 -17.53 1.60
CA ALA A 165 -0.77 -18.31 2.29
C ALA A 165 -1.67 -19.11 1.32
N VAL A 166 -2.01 -18.55 0.15
CA VAL A 166 -2.78 -19.27 -0.88
C VAL A 166 -1.93 -20.25 -1.71
N GLY A 167 -0.60 -20.29 -1.49
CA GLY A 167 0.29 -21.31 -2.06
C GLY A 167 1.19 -20.83 -3.19
N ASN A 168 1.35 -19.51 -3.42
CA ASN A 168 2.34 -18.97 -4.36
C ASN A 168 3.72 -18.83 -3.70
N THR A 169 4.77 -18.74 -4.51
CA THR A 169 6.06 -18.18 -4.11
C THR A 169 6.16 -16.72 -4.53
N PHE A 170 6.99 -15.96 -3.83
CA PHE A 170 6.98 -14.51 -3.93
C PHE A 170 8.36 -13.91 -4.19
N ILE A 171 8.42 -12.98 -5.16
CA ILE A 171 9.55 -12.10 -5.41
C ILE A 171 9.16 -10.70 -4.94
N LEU A 172 9.80 -10.19 -3.90
CA LEU A 172 9.60 -8.85 -3.37
C LEU A 172 10.71 -7.92 -3.87
N LYS A 173 10.34 -6.86 -4.58
CA LYS A 173 11.22 -5.74 -4.90
C LYS A 173 10.80 -4.54 -4.03
N PRO A 174 11.45 -4.34 -2.87
CA PRO A 174 11.15 -3.18 -2.03
C PRO A 174 11.75 -1.89 -2.59
N SER A 175 11.40 -0.76 -1.98
CA SER A 175 12.08 0.51 -2.24
C SER A 175 13.57 0.41 -1.90
N GLU A 176 14.39 1.03 -2.73
CA GLU A 176 15.83 1.18 -2.48
C GLU A 176 16.16 2.24 -1.41
N ARG A 177 15.17 3.01 -0.97
CA ARG A 177 15.36 4.09 0.02
C ARG A 177 15.40 3.58 1.45
N ASP A 178 14.61 2.52 1.74
CA ASP A 178 14.45 1.93 3.07
C ASP A 178 14.29 0.39 3.00
N PRO A 179 15.31 -0.30 2.49
CA PRO A 179 15.24 -1.70 2.10
C PRO A 179 15.39 -2.68 3.27
N SER A 180 15.82 -2.25 4.47
CA SER A 180 16.23 -3.18 5.53
C SER A 180 15.07 -3.89 6.21
N VAL A 181 13.92 -3.23 6.39
CA VAL A 181 12.75 -3.85 7.03
C VAL A 181 12.21 -5.00 6.20
N PRO A 182 12.01 -4.90 4.88
CA PRO A 182 11.63 -6.03 4.03
C PRO A 182 12.58 -7.24 4.11
N VAL A 183 13.88 -7.00 4.22
CA VAL A 183 14.87 -8.07 4.41
C VAL A 183 14.67 -8.73 5.78
N ARG A 184 14.52 -7.93 6.85
CA ARG A 184 14.30 -8.48 8.19
C ARG A 184 13.00 -9.29 8.28
N LEU A 185 11.93 -8.86 7.60
CA LEU A 185 10.69 -9.63 7.51
C LEU A 185 10.92 -10.98 6.81
N ALA A 186 11.73 -11.03 5.75
CA ALA A 186 12.06 -12.28 5.09
C ALA A 186 12.90 -13.23 5.97
N GLU A 187 13.84 -12.69 6.77
CA GLU A 187 14.58 -13.46 7.77
C GLU A 187 13.64 -14.07 8.83
N LEU A 188 12.70 -13.27 9.36
CA LEU A 188 11.69 -13.74 10.33
C LEU A 188 10.75 -14.80 9.72
N PHE A 189 10.47 -14.69 8.41
CA PHE A 189 9.71 -15.71 7.70
C PHE A 189 10.48 -17.05 7.63
N MET A 190 11.78 -17.02 7.38
CA MET A 190 12.62 -18.22 7.44
C MET A 190 12.69 -18.82 8.84
N GLU A 191 12.80 -17.97 9.88
CA GLU A 191 12.76 -18.37 11.28
C GLU A 191 11.44 -19.08 11.62
N ALA A 192 10.30 -18.58 11.12
CA ALA A 192 9.01 -19.21 11.29
C ALA A 192 8.97 -20.63 10.71
N GLY A 193 9.59 -20.85 9.54
CA GLY A 193 9.75 -22.18 8.96
C GLY A 193 10.59 -23.09 9.84
N ALA A 194 11.74 -22.62 10.27
CA ALA A 194 12.67 -23.38 11.12
C ALA A 194 12.01 -23.83 12.43
N ASN A 195 11.25 -22.93 13.09
CA ASN A 195 10.51 -23.24 14.33
C ASN A 195 9.44 -24.33 14.13
N LEU A 196 8.94 -24.49 12.92
CA LEU A 196 7.93 -25.49 12.56
C LEU A 196 8.52 -26.74 11.87
N GLY A 197 9.85 -26.81 11.71
CA GLY A 197 10.52 -27.88 10.99
C GLY A 197 10.14 -27.93 9.49
N MET A 198 9.90 -26.76 8.88
CA MET A 198 9.55 -26.62 7.46
C MET A 198 10.66 -25.86 6.72
N ASP A 199 11.08 -26.37 5.57
CA ASP A 199 11.97 -25.64 4.68
C ASP A 199 11.15 -24.64 3.85
N LEU A 200 11.44 -23.34 4.00
CA LEU A 200 10.80 -22.23 3.29
C LEU A 200 11.74 -21.55 2.30
N LYS A 201 12.88 -22.15 1.99
CA LYS A 201 13.82 -21.65 0.98
C LYS A 201 13.10 -21.40 -0.34
N GLY A 202 13.38 -20.28 -0.97
CA GLY A 202 12.77 -19.88 -2.25
C GLY A 202 11.30 -19.47 -2.19
N VAL A 203 10.60 -19.63 -1.04
CA VAL A 203 9.19 -19.23 -0.93
C VAL A 203 9.02 -17.71 -0.92
N LEU A 204 9.86 -17.00 -0.15
CA LEU A 204 9.94 -15.55 -0.13
C LEU A 204 11.36 -15.10 -0.46
N ASN A 205 11.50 -14.29 -1.52
CA ASN A 205 12.79 -13.76 -1.97
C ASN A 205 12.71 -12.24 -2.06
N VAL A 206 13.73 -11.53 -1.56
CA VAL A 206 13.86 -10.08 -1.65
C VAL A 206 14.97 -9.73 -2.63
N VAL A 207 14.61 -9.04 -3.71
CA VAL A 207 15.55 -8.61 -4.76
C VAL A 207 15.50 -7.09 -4.84
N HIS A 208 16.56 -6.44 -4.43
CA HIS A 208 16.67 -4.97 -4.53
C HIS A 208 16.99 -4.56 -5.97
N GLY A 209 16.46 -3.42 -6.38
CA GLY A 209 16.69 -2.94 -7.73
C GLY A 209 15.93 -1.67 -8.07
N ASP A 210 16.27 -1.13 -9.20
CA ASP A 210 15.69 0.05 -9.83
C ASP A 210 14.77 -0.33 -11.01
N LYS A 211 14.61 0.56 -11.99
CA LYS A 211 13.82 0.31 -13.20
C LYS A 211 14.23 -0.96 -13.94
N VAL A 212 15.51 -1.31 -13.97
CA VAL A 212 16.00 -2.54 -14.64
C VAL A 212 15.35 -3.78 -14.03
N SER A 213 15.27 -3.84 -12.70
CA SER A 213 14.62 -4.96 -12.00
C SER A 213 13.09 -4.93 -12.16
N VAL A 214 12.48 -3.74 -12.22
CA VAL A 214 11.03 -3.61 -12.49
C VAL A 214 10.69 -4.15 -13.87
N ASP A 215 11.40 -3.73 -14.90
CA ASP A 215 11.17 -4.18 -16.29
C ASP A 215 11.38 -5.70 -16.38
N ALA A 216 12.44 -6.23 -15.78
CA ALA A 216 12.70 -7.66 -15.75
C ALA A 216 11.57 -8.46 -15.04
N ILE A 217 10.97 -7.94 -13.96
CA ILE A 217 9.78 -8.53 -13.32
C ILE A 217 8.59 -8.55 -14.29
N LEU A 218 8.34 -7.42 -14.97
CA LEU A 218 7.19 -7.25 -15.85
C LEU A 218 7.27 -8.13 -17.11
N GLU A 219 8.47 -8.41 -17.58
CA GLU A 219 8.71 -9.20 -18.79
C GLU A 219 8.91 -10.70 -18.51
N HIS A 220 9.29 -11.08 -17.28
CA HIS A 220 9.69 -12.45 -16.97
C HIS A 220 8.55 -13.48 -17.17
N PRO A 221 8.74 -14.53 -17.98
CA PRO A 221 7.65 -15.44 -18.38
C PRO A 221 7.12 -16.32 -17.24
N LEU A 222 7.90 -16.57 -16.18
CA LEU A 222 7.47 -17.39 -15.03
C LEU A 222 6.70 -16.59 -13.98
N ILE A 223 6.81 -15.25 -13.95
CA ILE A 223 6.02 -14.40 -13.05
C ILE A 223 4.60 -14.29 -13.60
N ARG A 224 3.60 -14.70 -12.80
CA ARG A 224 2.20 -14.79 -13.22
C ARG A 224 1.33 -13.60 -12.81
N ALA A 225 1.73 -12.91 -11.74
CA ALA A 225 1.03 -11.72 -11.26
C ALA A 225 2.01 -10.72 -10.66
N VAL A 226 1.68 -9.44 -10.75
CA VAL A 226 2.43 -8.34 -10.17
C VAL A 226 1.49 -7.44 -9.38
N SER A 227 1.80 -7.23 -8.10
CA SER A 227 1.18 -6.21 -7.27
C SER A 227 2.14 -5.03 -7.12
N PHE A 228 1.63 -3.82 -7.29
CA PHE A 228 2.42 -2.59 -7.28
C PHE A 228 1.75 -1.51 -6.44
N VAL A 229 2.53 -0.75 -5.71
CA VAL A 229 2.12 0.52 -5.10
C VAL A 229 3.20 1.57 -5.37
N GLY A 230 2.80 2.75 -5.85
CA GLY A 230 3.69 3.87 -6.13
C GLY A 230 2.98 5.05 -6.79
N SER A 231 3.70 5.88 -7.55
CA SER A 231 3.09 6.99 -8.29
C SER A 231 2.20 6.51 -9.44
N SER A 232 1.18 7.29 -9.81
CA SER A 232 0.18 6.89 -10.83
C SER A 232 0.78 6.64 -12.21
N ASP A 233 1.78 7.40 -12.62
CA ASP A 233 2.39 7.19 -13.93
C ASP A 233 3.18 5.88 -13.97
N ILE A 234 3.86 5.54 -12.88
CA ILE A 234 4.54 4.24 -12.76
C ILE A 234 3.53 3.10 -12.60
N ALA A 235 2.44 3.29 -11.82
CA ALA A 235 1.37 2.30 -11.71
C ALA A 235 0.74 1.99 -13.08
N HIS A 236 0.49 3.02 -13.90
CA HIS A 236 -0.01 2.86 -15.27
C HIS A 236 0.99 2.11 -16.15
N TYR A 237 2.27 2.47 -16.08
CA TYR A 237 3.34 1.77 -16.80
C TYR A 237 3.41 0.29 -16.43
N VAL A 238 3.40 -0.02 -15.12
CA VAL A 238 3.42 -1.40 -14.60
C VAL A 238 2.20 -2.18 -15.08
N TYR A 239 1.02 -1.55 -15.04
CA TYR A 239 -0.21 -2.16 -15.52
C TYR A 239 -0.15 -2.49 -17.01
N LEU A 240 0.20 -1.51 -17.86
CA LEU A 240 0.27 -1.72 -19.31
C LEU A 240 1.33 -2.77 -19.69
N THR A 241 2.54 -2.66 -19.14
CA THR A 241 3.64 -3.56 -19.49
C THR A 241 3.38 -4.97 -18.97
N GLY A 242 2.90 -5.10 -17.72
CA GLY A 242 2.61 -6.40 -17.12
C GLY A 242 1.48 -7.14 -17.83
N THR A 243 0.38 -6.44 -18.18
CA THR A 243 -0.76 -7.05 -18.89
C THR A 243 -0.39 -7.41 -20.34
N ALA A 244 0.43 -6.60 -21.03
CA ALA A 244 0.96 -6.92 -22.35
C ALA A 244 1.79 -8.22 -22.35
N ASN A 245 2.44 -8.55 -21.21
CA ASN A 245 3.17 -9.80 -21.00
C ASN A 245 2.32 -10.91 -20.34
N GLY A 246 0.99 -10.81 -20.39
CA GLY A 246 0.05 -11.84 -19.95
C GLY A 246 -0.03 -12.04 -18.43
N LYS A 247 0.41 -11.07 -17.63
CA LYS A 247 0.34 -11.12 -16.17
C LYS A 247 -0.96 -10.55 -15.64
N ARG A 248 -1.41 -11.05 -14.49
CA ARG A 248 -2.36 -10.30 -13.68
C ARG A 248 -1.64 -9.12 -13.03
N VAL A 249 -2.26 -7.95 -13.04
CA VAL A 249 -1.67 -6.75 -12.44
C VAL A 249 -2.72 -6.06 -11.58
N GLN A 250 -2.36 -5.74 -10.34
CA GLN A 250 -3.04 -4.75 -9.52
C GLN A 250 -2.01 -3.66 -9.19
N ALA A 251 -2.21 -2.46 -9.66
CA ALA A 251 -1.27 -1.37 -9.52
C ALA A 251 -1.96 -0.16 -8.86
N MET A 252 -1.59 0.11 -7.60
CA MET A 252 -2.10 1.24 -6.84
C MET A 252 -1.23 2.46 -7.10
N GLY A 253 -1.87 3.55 -7.52
CA GLY A 253 -1.25 4.82 -7.86
C GLY A 253 -1.34 5.85 -6.75
N GLY A 254 -1.07 7.11 -7.11
CA GLY A 254 -1.14 8.29 -6.25
C GLY A 254 -2.56 8.69 -5.86
N ALA A 255 -2.64 9.69 -5.03
CA ALA A 255 -3.90 10.17 -4.46
C ALA A 255 -3.91 11.69 -4.30
N LYS A 256 -5.10 12.26 -4.22
CA LYS A 256 -5.37 13.62 -3.75
C LYS A 256 -6.66 13.57 -2.94
N ASN A 257 -6.58 13.02 -1.74
CA ASN A 257 -7.76 12.77 -0.93
C ASN A 257 -8.34 14.08 -0.38
N HIS A 258 -9.66 14.17 -0.34
CA HIS A 258 -10.39 15.34 0.12
C HIS A 258 -11.14 15.04 1.41
N GLY A 259 -11.13 15.99 2.36
CA GLY A 259 -11.97 15.98 3.56
C GLY A 259 -13.03 17.08 3.47
N LEU A 260 -14.29 16.73 3.27
CA LEU A 260 -15.40 17.67 3.26
C LEU A 260 -15.82 18.01 4.69
N VAL A 261 -16.00 19.28 4.98
CA VAL A 261 -16.44 19.75 6.31
C VAL A 261 -17.74 20.52 6.16
N LEU A 262 -18.85 19.91 6.60
CA LEU A 262 -20.17 20.57 6.57
C LEU A 262 -20.34 21.53 7.76
N PRO A 263 -21.28 22.52 7.67
CA PRO A 263 -21.46 23.52 8.72
C PRO A 263 -21.86 22.98 10.09
N ASP A 264 -22.39 21.75 10.16
CA ASP A 264 -22.81 21.06 11.37
C ASP A 264 -21.73 20.15 11.98
N ALA A 265 -20.54 20.10 11.37
CA ALA A 265 -19.44 19.30 11.85
C ALA A 265 -18.89 19.80 13.20
N ASP A 266 -18.31 18.89 13.97
CA ASP A 266 -17.57 19.23 15.18
C ASP A 266 -16.16 19.74 14.80
N LEU A 267 -15.99 21.06 14.75
CA LEU A 267 -14.73 21.64 14.29
C LEU A 267 -13.54 21.36 15.21
N ASP A 268 -13.76 21.15 16.51
CA ASP A 268 -12.67 20.80 17.43
C ASP A 268 -12.11 19.41 17.12
N GLN A 269 -13.00 18.45 16.81
CA GLN A 269 -12.58 17.12 16.37
C GLN A 269 -11.98 17.16 14.97
N VAL A 270 -12.62 17.89 14.03
CA VAL A 270 -12.17 18.00 12.63
C VAL A 270 -10.75 18.54 12.53
N VAL A 271 -10.40 19.57 13.31
CA VAL A 271 -9.06 20.18 13.29
C VAL A 271 -7.98 19.19 13.70
N LYS A 272 -8.21 18.41 14.75
CA LYS A 272 -7.28 17.37 15.21
C LYS A 272 -7.15 16.24 14.18
N ASP A 273 -8.28 15.78 13.64
CA ASP A 273 -8.34 14.75 12.61
C ASP A 273 -7.58 15.16 11.34
N LEU A 274 -7.81 16.40 10.87
CA LEU A 274 -7.13 16.95 9.70
C LEU A 274 -5.63 17.14 9.95
N SER A 275 -5.25 17.63 11.12
CA SER A 275 -3.84 17.80 11.50
C SER A 275 -3.09 16.47 11.45
N GLY A 276 -3.62 15.43 12.09
CA GLY A 276 -3.04 14.08 12.04
C GLY A 276 -3.03 13.47 10.65
N ALA A 277 -4.10 13.68 9.86
CA ALA A 277 -4.24 13.10 8.53
C ALA A 277 -3.39 13.81 7.47
N ALA A 278 -3.15 15.12 7.58
CA ALA A 278 -2.37 15.89 6.62
C ALA A 278 -0.86 15.84 6.92
N PHE A 279 -0.48 15.89 8.20
CA PHE A 279 0.91 16.09 8.62
C PHE A 279 1.58 14.84 9.21
N GLY A 280 0.82 13.85 9.65
CA GLY A 280 1.36 12.59 10.16
C GLY A 280 2.29 11.93 9.14
N SER A 281 3.43 11.38 9.59
CA SER A 281 4.50 10.87 8.72
C SER A 281 4.99 11.90 7.70
N ALA A 282 5.07 13.18 8.08
CA ALA A 282 5.41 14.29 7.19
C ALA A 282 4.54 14.36 5.91
N GLY A 283 3.29 13.86 5.96
CA GLY A 283 2.38 13.78 4.81
C GLY A 283 2.70 12.69 3.78
N GLU A 284 3.67 11.82 4.04
CA GLU A 284 4.10 10.74 3.13
C GLU A 284 3.20 9.49 3.24
N ARG A 285 1.89 9.70 3.23
CA ARG A 285 0.87 8.62 3.27
C ARG A 285 -0.03 8.67 2.04
N CYS A 286 -0.29 7.52 1.41
CA CYS A 286 -1.24 7.39 0.31
C CYS A 286 -2.68 7.78 0.70
N MET A 287 -3.01 7.67 1.99
CA MET A 287 -4.32 8.01 2.55
C MET A 287 -4.32 9.33 3.33
N ALA A 288 -3.22 10.12 3.29
CA ALA A 288 -3.24 11.48 3.83
C ALA A 288 -4.40 12.31 3.25
N LEU A 289 -4.88 13.29 4.01
CA LEU A 289 -5.84 14.28 3.55
C LEU A 289 -5.15 15.62 3.21
N PRO A 290 -4.57 15.77 2.02
CA PRO A 290 -3.89 17.00 1.62
C PRO A 290 -4.85 18.11 1.21
N VAL A 291 -6.15 17.83 1.07
CA VAL A 291 -7.19 18.81 0.69
C VAL A 291 -8.32 18.79 1.70
N VAL A 292 -8.69 19.96 2.21
CA VAL A 292 -9.90 20.15 3.00
C VAL A 292 -10.87 21.06 2.26
N VAL A 293 -12.17 20.68 2.27
CA VAL A 293 -13.25 21.37 1.56
C VAL A 293 -14.31 21.80 2.57
N PRO A 294 -14.16 22.97 3.22
CA PRO A 294 -15.21 23.53 4.06
C PRO A 294 -16.36 24.07 3.23
N VAL A 295 -17.61 23.76 3.64
CA VAL A 295 -18.83 24.21 2.98
C VAL A 295 -19.37 25.47 3.67
N GLY A 296 -19.47 26.55 2.91
CA GLY A 296 -19.92 27.85 3.36
C GLY A 296 -18.83 28.71 3.99
N LYS A 297 -18.93 30.03 3.78
CA LYS A 297 -17.93 31.02 4.20
C LYS A 297 -17.62 30.96 5.69
N LYS A 298 -18.65 30.88 6.55
CA LYS A 298 -18.48 30.86 8.00
C LYS A 298 -17.64 29.63 8.44
N THR A 299 -18.00 28.45 7.95
CA THR A 299 -17.27 27.18 8.24
C THR A 299 -15.83 27.30 7.80
N ALA A 300 -15.56 27.86 6.62
CA ALA A 300 -14.22 28.02 6.08
C ALA A 300 -13.34 28.96 6.93
N ASP A 301 -13.90 30.12 7.33
CA ASP A 301 -13.17 31.11 8.12
C ASP A 301 -12.84 30.55 9.53
N GLU A 302 -13.83 29.96 10.21
CA GLU A 302 -13.62 29.32 11.52
C GLU A 302 -12.62 28.15 11.46
N LEU A 303 -12.72 27.31 10.45
CA LEU A 303 -11.80 26.19 10.27
C LEU A 303 -10.37 26.66 10.01
N ARG A 304 -10.20 27.68 9.16
CA ARG A 304 -8.90 28.30 8.89
C ARG A 304 -8.22 28.78 10.17
N GLU A 305 -8.95 29.57 10.97
CA GLU A 305 -8.43 30.12 12.23
C GLU A 305 -7.98 29.01 13.18
N ARG A 306 -8.80 27.99 13.36
CA ARG A 306 -8.51 26.85 14.23
C ARG A 306 -7.33 26.01 13.71
N LEU A 307 -7.24 25.79 12.40
CA LEU A 307 -6.11 25.06 11.78
C LEU A 307 -4.79 25.81 11.97
N VAL A 308 -4.76 27.14 11.83
CA VAL A 308 -3.56 27.94 12.10
C VAL A 308 -3.12 27.78 13.56
N ALA A 309 -4.07 27.85 14.50
CA ALA A 309 -3.78 27.66 15.92
C ALA A 309 -3.25 26.24 16.23
N GLU A 310 -3.88 25.22 15.65
CA GLU A 310 -3.44 23.82 15.82
C GLU A 310 -2.05 23.56 15.22
N ILE A 311 -1.81 24.04 13.99
CA ILE A 311 -0.51 23.90 13.31
C ILE A 311 0.62 24.52 14.12
N ALA A 312 0.37 25.64 14.79
CA ALA A 312 1.35 26.29 15.68
C ALA A 312 1.76 25.41 16.88
N THR A 313 0.97 24.41 17.24
CA THR A 313 1.28 23.47 18.34
C THR A 313 2.09 22.26 17.86
N LEU A 314 2.20 22.05 16.55
CA LEU A 314 2.87 20.86 16.01
C LEU A 314 4.37 20.93 16.24
N LYS A 315 4.91 19.86 16.78
CA LYS A 315 6.34 19.67 16.99
C LYS A 315 6.90 18.77 15.89
N VAL A 316 7.72 19.35 15.02
CA VAL A 316 8.58 18.62 14.09
C VAL A 316 9.87 18.27 14.82
N GLY A 317 10.30 17.03 14.78
CA GLY A 317 11.47 16.59 15.53
C GLY A 317 12.11 15.33 14.95
N VAL A 318 13.22 14.90 15.57
CA VAL A 318 13.85 13.63 15.17
C VAL A 318 12.89 12.46 15.39
N SER A 319 12.99 11.45 14.56
CA SER A 319 12.09 10.31 14.56
C SER A 319 12.08 9.52 15.90
N THR A 320 13.13 9.66 16.71
CA THR A 320 13.24 9.03 18.06
C THR A 320 12.73 9.91 19.19
N ASP A 321 12.35 11.18 18.93
CA ASP A 321 11.74 12.05 19.93
C ASP A 321 10.26 11.64 20.11
N ALA A 322 9.94 11.09 21.27
CA ALA A 322 8.57 10.69 21.61
C ALA A 322 7.55 11.85 21.66
N ALA A 323 8.04 13.10 21.77
CA ALA A 323 7.19 14.29 21.76
C ALA A 323 6.99 14.87 20.35
N ALA A 324 7.71 14.38 19.33
CA ALA A 324 7.53 14.83 17.95
C ALA A 324 6.23 14.28 17.36
N HIS A 325 5.47 15.15 16.69
CA HIS A 325 4.26 14.75 15.97
C HIS A 325 4.60 14.07 14.63
N TYR A 326 5.69 14.51 14.00
CA TYR A 326 6.25 13.84 12.83
C TYR A 326 7.75 14.16 12.66
N GLY A 327 8.43 13.33 11.90
CA GLY A 327 9.86 13.39 11.60
C GLY A 327 10.18 14.03 10.24
N PRO A 328 11.41 13.82 9.73
CA PRO A 328 11.81 14.29 8.41
C PRO A 328 11.14 13.49 7.29
N VAL A 329 11.19 14.01 6.06
CA VAL A 329 10.86 13.27 4.84
C VAL A 329 12.05 12.40 4.41
N VAL A 330 11.79 11.40 3.56
CA VAL A 330 12.72 10.29 3.28
C VAL A 330 14.05 10.69 2.62
N THR A 331 14.08 11.76 1.76
CA THR A 331 15.29 12.21 1.05
C THR A 331 15.33 13.70 0.82
N ALA A 332 16.52 14.24 0.60
CA ALA A 332 16.72 15.66 0.21
C ALA A 332 16.01 16.01 -1.11
N ALA A 333 16.03 15.11 -2.09
CA ALA A 333 15.35 15.32 -3.36
C ALA A 333 13.82 15.43 -3.18
N HIS A 334 13.26 14.64 -2.25
CA HIS A 334 11.84 14.71 -1.93
C HIS A 334 11.48 15.99 -1.18
N LYS A 335 12.34 16.43 -0.21
CA LYS A 335 12.21 17.73 0.43
C LYS A 335 12.16 18.87 -0.60
N ALA A 336 13.11 18.91 -1.52
CA ALA A 336 13.16 19.93 -2.57
C ALA A 336 11.90 19.90 -3.47
N LYS A 337 11.40 18.72 -3.79
CA LYS A 337 10.14 18.55 -4.54
C LYS A 337 8.96 19.18 -3.80
N ILE A 338 8.80 18.88 -2.49
CA ILE A 338 7.72 19.43 -1.66
C ILE A 338 7.80 20.96 -1.59
N GLU A 339 8.98 21.51 -1.30
CA GLU A 339 9.20 22.96 -1.24
C GLU A 339 8.91 23.63 -2.61
N GLY A 340 9.25 22.96 -3.71
CA GLY A 340 8.89 23.39 -5.07
C GLY A 340 7.38 23.44 -5.31
N TYR A 341 6.60 22.49 -4.82
CA TYR A 341 5.12 22.52 -4.90
C TYR A 341 4.52 23.62 -4.02
N ILE A 342 5.12 23.92 -2.86
CA ILE A 342 4.69 25.05 -2.04
C ILE A 342 4.93 26.37 -2.80
N GLN A 343 6.10 26.53 -3.41
CA GLN A 343 6.37 27.71 -4.24
C GLN A 343 5.40 27.82 -5.41
N MET A 344 5.13 26.69 -6.09
CA MET A 344 4.18 26.64 -7.21
C MET A 344 2.78 27.09 -6.78
N GLY A 345 2.29 26.68 -5.61
CA GLY A 345 1.01 27.14 -5.08
C GLY A 345 0.94 28.65 -4.88
N VAL A 346 2.03 29.25 -4.41
CA VAL A 346 2.16 30.74 -4.29
C VAL A 346 2.12 31.39 -5.68
N ASP A 347 2.89 30.86 -6.63
CA ASP A 347 2.99 31.41 -7.98
C ASP A 347 1.64 31.28 -8.74
N GLU A 348 0.85 30.27 -8.44
CA GLU A 348 -0.52 30.06 -8.98
C GLU A 348 -1.59 30.96 -8.30
N GLY A 349 -1.19 31.72 -7.26
CA GLY A 349 -2.04 32.69 -6.58
C GLY A 349 -2.87 32.13 -5.42
N ALA A 350 -2.54 30.97 -4.89
CA ALA A 350 -3.07 30.49 -3.61
C ALA A 350 -2.46 31.29 -2.44
N GLU A 351 -3.25 31.54 -1.41
CA GLU A 351 -2.76 32.20 -0.19
C GLU A 351 -2.00 31.20 0.68
N LEU A 352 -0.70 31.41 0.84
CA LEU A 352 0.13 30.62 1.78
C LEU A 352 -0.07 31.16 3.20
N VAL A 353 -0.92 30.53 3.99
CA VAL A 353 -1.31 30.95 5.35
C VAL A 353 -0.26 30.58 6.38
N VAL A 354 0.32 29.38 6.24
CA VAL A 354 1.46 28.90 7.03
C VAL A 354 2.52 28.37 6.07
N ASP A 355 3.75 28.85 6.22
CA ASP A 355 4.88 28.44 5.36
C ASP A 355 5.84 27.52 6.12
N GLY A 356 5.92 26.28 5.70
CA GLY A 356 6.81 25.27 6.27
C GLY A 356 8.17 25.15 5.58
N ARG A 357 8.42 25.96 4.51
CA ARG A 357 9.71 25.95 3.79
C ARG A 357 10.83 26.50 4.65
N GLY A 358 12.04 26.00 4.41
CA GLY A 358 13.22 26.48 5.12
C GLY A 358 13.25 26.09 6.61
N PHE A 359 12.36 25.20 7.05
CA PHE A 359 12.39 24.69 8.42
C PHE A 359 13.72 23.95 8.67
N THR A 360 14.38 24.29 9.78
CA THR A 360 15.61 23.64 10.25
C THR A 360 15.45 23.23 11.70
N LEU A 361 15.95 22.04 12.04
CA LEU A 361 15.96 21.54 13.41
C LEU A 361 17.37 21.75 13.99
N GLN A 362 17.45 22.44 15.12
CA GLN A 362 18.73 22.72 15.77
C GLN A 362 19.49 21.42 16.13
N GLY A 363 20.75 21.33 15.72
CA GLY A 363 21.59 20.14 15.86
C GLY A 363 21.37 19.07 14.78
N TYR A 364 20.44 19.30 13.85
CA TYR A 364 20.10 18.40 12.74
C TYR A 364 19.88 19.17 11.43
N GLU A 365 20.67 20.20 11.19
CA GLU A 365 20.50 21.16 10.10
C GLU A 365 20.59 20.53 8.71
N LYS A 366 21.25 19.37 8.60
CA LYS A 366 21.35 18.58 7.36
C LYS A 366 20.21 17.60 7.17
N GLY A 367 19.35 17.41 8.19
CA GLY A 367 18.19 16.52 8.13
C GLY A 367 17.15 17.01 7.13
N PHE A 368 16.33 16.11 6.65
CA PHE A 368 15.36 16.39 5.59
C PHE A 368 14.01 16.88 6.15
N PHE A 369 14.04 17.76 7.14
CA PHE A 369 12.84 18.31 7.78
C PHE A 369 12.12 19.32 6.90
N VAL A 370 10.79 19.26 6.88
CA VAL A 370 9.89 20.24 6.26
C VAL A 370 8.84 20.62 7.30
N GLY A 371 8.62 21.90 7.52
CA GLY A 371 7.55 22.38 8.39
C GLY A 371 6.17 22.17 7.78
N PRO A 372 5.08 22.24 8.58
CA PRO A 372 3.73 22.14 8.09
C PRO A 372 3.35 23.38 7.28
N SER A 373 2.71 23.20 6.15
CA SER A 373 2.21 24.31 5.31
C SER A 373 0.69 24.25 5.17
N LEU A 374 0.05 25.42 5.18
CA LEU A 374 -1.38 25.59 4.96
C LEU A 374 -1.61 26.61 3.85
N PHE A 375 -2.35 26.22 2.84
CA PHE A 375 -2.87 27.10 1.80
C PHE A 375 -4.37 27.34 1.97
N ASP A 376 -4.81 28.54 1.64
CA ASP A 376 -6.23 28.89 1.45
C ASP A 376 -6.46 29.44 0.04
N GLY A 377 -7.71 29.41 -0.41
CA GLY A 377 -8.07 29.93 -1.73
C GLY A 377 -7.53 29.09 -2.90
N VAL A 378 -7.16 27.85 -2.66
CA VAL A 378 -6.73 26.92 -3.71
C VAL A 378 -7.90 26.62 -4.64
N LYS A 379 -7.64 26.57 -5.94
CA LYS A 379 -8.66 26.33 -6.98
C LYS A 379 -8.38 25.04 -7.75
N PRO A 380 -9.43 24.35 -8.27
CA PRO A 380 -9.28 23.07 -8.98
C PRO A 380 -8.36 23.10 -10.22
N GLY A 381 -8.19 24.30 -10.85
CA GLY A 381 -7.29 24.47 -12.01
C GLY A 381 -5.80 24.58 -11.67
N MET A 382 -5.44 24.74 -10.40
CA MET A 382 -4.06 24.89 -9.97
C MET A 382 -3.33 23.55 -10.05
N LYS A 383 -2.08 23.54 -10.51
CA LYS A 383 -1.26 22.34 -10.62
C LYS A 383 -0.94 21.77 -9.23
N THR A 384 -0.71 22.63 -8.24
CA THR A 384 -0.52 22.23 -6.85
C THR A 384 -1.74 21.47 -6.29
N TYR A 385 -2.97 21.70 -6.79
CA TYR A 385 -4.17 20.92 -6.45
C TYR A 385 -4.25 19.63 -7.26
N GLN A 386 -3.93 19.66 -8.56
CA GLN A 386 -4.08 18.52 -9.47
C GLN A 386 -3.10 17.38 -9.20
N GLU A 387 -1.90 17.71 -8.73
CA GLU A 387 -0.82 16.76 -8.53
C GLU A 387 -0.64 16.38 -7.06
N GLU A 388 -0.14 15.17 -6.83
CA GLU A 388 0.19 14.66 -5.50
C GLU A 388 1.52 15.26 -5.02
N ILE A 389 1.49 16.03 -3.92
CA ILE A 389 2.68 16.64 -3.31
C ILE A 389 3.46 15.60 -2.50
N PHE A 390 2.76 14.80 -1.72
CA PHE A 390 3.31 13.77 -0.83
C PHE A 390 4.22 14.34 0.25
N GLY A 391 3.75 15.41 0.92
CA GLY A 391 4.46 16.16 1.94
C GLY A 391 3.52 16.84 2.93
N PRO A 392 4.02 17.52 3.97
CA PRO A 392 3.21 18.11 5.03
C PRO A 392 2.54 19.43 4.57
N VAL A 393 1.66 19.33 3.58
CA VAL A 393 0.98 20.44 2.93
C VAL A 393 -0.51 20.20 2.91
N LEU A 394 -1.28 21.04 3.62
CA LEU A 394 -2.73 21.04 3.63
C LEU A 394 -3.25 22.21 2.77
N GLN A 395 -4.20 21.92 1.90
CA GLN A 395 -4.79 22.87 0.95
C GLN A 395 -6.29 23.04 1.25
N MET A 396 -6.73 24.27 1.49
CA MET A 396 -8.15 24.58 1.67
C MET A 396 -8.76 25.03 0.34
N VAL A 397 -9.77 24.29 -0.11
CA VAL A 397 -10.59 24.58 -1.28
C VAL A 397 -12.00 24.90 -0.80
N ARG A 398 -12.38 26.16 -0.83
CA ARG A 398 -13.68 26.61 -0.32
C ARG A 398 -14.82 26.23 -1.27
N ALA A 399 -15.93 25.73 -0.75
CA ALA A 399 -17.15 25.42 -1.50
C ALA A 399 -18.36 26.15 -0.90
N GLU A 400 -19.27 26.62 -1.75
CA GLU A 400 -20.46 27.33 -1.30
C GLU A 400 -21.62 26.37 -0.96
N SER A 401 -21.60 25.16 -1.50
CA SER A 401 -22.68 24.19 -1.32
C SER A 401 -22.15 22.75 -1.20
N PHE A 402 -23.02 21.87 -0.70
CA PHE A 402 -22.75 20.44 -0.68
C PHE A 402 -22.45 19.85 -2.08
N GLU A 403 -23.21 20.31 -3.08
CA GLU A 403 -23.05 19.83 -4.47
C GLU A 403 -21.68 20.21 -5.05
N GLU A 404 -21.25 21.45 -4.82
CA GLU A 404 -19.90 21.89 -5.22
C GLU A 404 -18.81 21.09 -4.48
N ALA A 405 -18.94 20.91 -3.17
CA ALA A 405 -17.99 20.14 -2.38
C ALA A 405 -17.91 18.67 -2.83
N LEU A 406 -19.05 18.03 -3.14
CA LEU A 406 -19.12 16.67 -3.67
C LEU A 406 -18.47 16.53 -5.05
N ALA A 407 -18.61 17.55 -5.89
CA ALA A 407 -18.06 17.55 -7.26
C ALA A 407 -16.53 17.58 -7.27
N LEU A 408 -15.88 18.22 -6.29
CA LEU A 408 -14.43 18.37 -6.24
C LEU A 408 -13.70 17.01 -6.23
N PRO A 409 -13.89 16.09 -5.26
CA PRO A 409 -13.27 14.77 -5.30
C PRO A 409 -13.80 13.88 -6.42
N SER A 410 -15.09 14.06 -6.80
CA SER A 410 -15.69 13.24 -7.86
C SER A 410 -15.08 13.49 -9.23
N ASN A 411 -14.75 14.76 -9.54
CA ASN A 411 -14.18 15.18 -10.81
C ASN A 411 -12.64 15.17 -10.83
N HIS A 412 -12.00 14.97 -9.66
CA HIS A 412 -10.53 14.87 -9.59
C HIS A 412 -10.03 13.63 -10.32
N GLN A 413 -8.82 13.70 -10.91
CA GLN A 413 -8.21 12.56 -11.63
C GLN A 413 -7.93 11.35 -10.72
N TYR A 414 -7.72 11.57 -9.43
CA TYR A 414 -7.53 10.52 -8.43
C TYR A 414 -8.84 10.17 -7.70
N GLY A 415 -8.93 8.95 -7.22
CA GLY A 415 -10.10 8.47 -6.48
C GLY A 415 -9.75 7.39 -5.45
N ASN A 416 -8.69 7.63 -4.66
CA ASN A 416 -8.25 6.67 -3.64
C ASN A 416 -9.14 6.72 -2.40
N GLY A 417 -9.14 7.85 -1.68
CA GLY A 417 -9.90 8.03 -0.48
C GLY A 417 -10.56 9.41 -0.40
N VAL A 418 -11.59 9.52 0.44
CA VAL A 418 -12.29 10.76 0.75
C VAL A 418 -12.92 10.67 2.13
N ALA A 419 -13.03 11.79 2.83
CA ALA A 419 -13.76 11.85 4.09
C ALA A 419 -14.85 12.94 4.05
N ILE A 420 -15.90 12.75 4.84
CA ILE A 420 -16.90 13.79 5.15
C ILE A 420 -17.06 13.90 6.66
N PHE A 421 -17.07 15.13 7.16
CA PHE A 421 -17.30 15.45 8.55
C PHE A 421 -18.66 16.16 8.69
N THR A 422 -19.59 15.52 9.37
CA THR A 422 -20.96 16.01 9.55
C THR A 422 -21.67 15.24 10.66
N ARG A 423 -22.63 15.88 11.32
CA ARG A 423 -23.60 15.24 12.23
C ARG A 423 -24.90 14.87 11.51
N ASN A 424 -25.06 15.26 10.24
CA ASN A 424 -26.22 14.98 9.42
C ASN A 424 -26.10 13.62 8.71
N GLY A 425 -26.77 12.60 9.25
CA GLY A 425 -26.74 11.25 8.69
C GLY A 425 -27.27 11.15 7.25
N ARG A 426 -28.22 12.01 6.84
CA ARG A 426 -28.71 12.05 5.46
C ARG A 426 -27.61 12.53 4.51
N ALA A 427 -26.95 13.63 4.85
CA ALA A 427 -25.87 14.16 4.03
C ALA A 427 -24.70 13.16 3.92
N ALA A 428 -24.33 12.51 5.03
CA ALA A 428 -23.30 11.47 5.05
C ALA A 428 -23.64 10.30 4.13
N ARG A 429 -24.88 9.78 4.19
CA ARG A 429 -25.35 8.69 3.34
C ARG A 429 -25.39 9.09 1.85
N GLU A 430 -25.88 10.28 1.57
CA GLU A 430 -25.97 10.81 0.20
C GLU A 430 -24.56 10.99 -0.39
N PHE A 431 -23.63 11.55 0.38
CA PHE A 431 -22.23 11.66 -0.01
C PHE A 431 -21.61 10.30 -0.35
N ALA A 432 -21.71 9.33 0.56
CA ALA A 432 -21.14 7.99 0.35
C ALA A 432 -21.71 7.28 -0.89
N ALA A 433 -22.98 7.52 -1.21
CA ALA A 433 -23.62 6.92 -2.38
C ALA A 433 -23.22 7.56 -3.71
N ARG A 434 -22.87 8.86 -3.70
CA ARG A 434 -22.71 9.67 -4.93
C ARG A 434 -21.25 9.97 -5.27
N VAL A 435 -20.35 10.01 -4.30
CA VAL A 435 -18.95 10.37 -4.53
C VAL A 435 -18.25 9.32 -5.39
N ASN A 436 -17.51 9.77 -6.42
CA ASN A 436 -16.78 8.90 -7.35
C ASN A 436 -15.35 8.62 -6.84
N VAL A 437 -15.24 7.94 -5.68
CA VAL A 437 -13.98 7.61 -5.00
C VAL A 437 -14.10 6.21 -4.36
N GLY A 438 -13.02 5.45 -4.33
CA GLY A 438 -13.03 4.04 -3.94
C GLY A 438 -13.23 3.78 -2.44
N MET A 439 -12.73 4.65 -1.55
CA MET A 439 -12.84 4.50 -0.10
C MET A 439 -13.40 5.77 0.53
N VAL A 440 -14.43 5.63 1.37
CA VAL A 440 -15.17 6.76 1.96
C VAL A 440 -15.16 6.66 3.48
N GLY A 441 -14.72 7.72 4.15
CA GLY A 441 -14.81 7.89 5.60
C GLY A 441 -15.98 8.82 5.97
N ILE A 442 -16.77 8.43 6.94
CA ILE A 442 -17.79 9.29 7.57
C ILE A 442 -17.29 9.58 8.98
N ASN A 443 -16.89 10.82 9.25
CA ASN A 443 -16.22 11.23 10.47
C ASN A 443 -14.96 10.39 10.81
N VAL A 444 -14.33 9.86 9.77
CA VAL A 444 -13.05 9.12 9.84
C VAL A 444 -12.13 9.73 8.78
N PRO A 445 -11.05 10.42 9.19
CA PRO A 445 -10.19 11.17 8.26
C PRO A 445 -9.42 10.28 7.28
N ILE A 446 -8.99 9.10 7.74
CA ILE A 446 -8.20 8.14 6.94
C ILE A 446 -8.95 6.81 6.92
N PRO A 447 -9.86 6.60 5.93
CA PRO A 447 -10.74 5.41 5.88
C PRO A 447 -10.02 4.16 5.36
N VAL A 448 -8.86 3.82 5.94
CA VAL A 448 -8.18 2.57 5.62
C VAL A 448 -8.99 1.40 6.18
N PRO A 449 -9.48 0.49 5.33
CA PRO A 449 -10.31 -0.62 5.78
C PRO A 449 -9.51 -1.62 6.63
N VAL A 450 -10.22 -2.38 7.46
CA VAL A 450 -9.66 -3.56 8.12
C VAL A 450 -9.32 -4.65 7.11
N ALA A 451 -8.40 -5.55 7.46
CA ALA A 451 -7.74 -6.48 6.53
C ALA A 451 -8.67 -7.44 5.76
N TYR A 452 -9.90 -7.66 6.21
CA TYR A 452 -10.89 -8.50 5.54
C TYR A 452 -11.87 -7.74 4.64
N HIS A 453 -11.72 -6.39 4.53
CA HIS A 453 -12.40 -5.54 3.56
C HIS A 453 -11.44 -5.10 2.46
N SER A 454 -11.99 -4.78 1.29
CA SER A 454 -11.24 -4.34 0.12
C SER A 454 -10.55 -2.98 0.35
N PHE A 455 -9.24 -2.93 0.11
CA PHE A 455 -8.47 -1.69 -0.01
C PHE A 455 -8.18 -1.44 -1.48
N GLY A 456 -8.72 -0.35 -2.03
CA GLY A 456 -8.48 0.00 -3.43
C GLY A 456 -9.05 1.34 -3.80
N GLY A 457 -8.50 1.91 -4.85
CA GLY A 457 -8.90 3.19 -5.41
C GLY A 457 -9.67 3.03 -6.73
N TRP A 458 -10.17 4.16 -7.20
CA TRP A 458 -10.77 4.30 -8.53
C TRP A 458 -9.95 5.27 -9.38
N LYS A 459 -10.29 5.39 -10.65
CA LYS A 459 -9.66 6.32 -11.59
C LYS A 459 -8.14 6.09 -11.68
N ARG A 460 -7.32 7.15 -11.67
CA ARG A 460 -5.85 7.03 -11.74
C ARG A 460 -5.18 6.58 -10.42
N SER A 461 -5.98 6.33 -9.37
CA SER A 461 -5.44 5.79 -8.11
C SER A 461 -5.35 4.26 -8.09
N ALA A 462 -5.95 3.55 -9.06
CA ALA A 462 -5.81 2.11 -9.17
C ALA A 462 -6.00 1.65 -10.61
N PHE A 463 -5.19 0.68 -11.04
CA PHE A 463 -5.24 0.02 -12.33
C PHE A 463 -5.32 -1.49 -12.12
N GLY A 464 -6.25 -2.15 -12.82
CA GLY A 464 -6.63 -3.55 -12.64
C GLY A 464 -7.98 -3.68 -11.92
N ASP A 465 -8.60 -4.87 -12.06
CA ASP A 465 -9.99 -5.11 -11.62
C ASP A 465 -10.10 -5.58 -10.16
N VAL A 466 -8.97 -5.99 -9.55
CA VAL A 466 -8.95 -6.61 -8.22
C VAL A 466 -8.12 -5.77 -7.28
N ASN A 467 -8.73 -5.40 -6.16
CA ASN A 467 -8.11 -4.62 -5.11
C ASN A 467 -7.20 -5.45 -4.18
N GLN A 468 -6.57 -4.78 -3.23
CA GLN A 468 -5.81 -5.39 -2.13
C GLN A 468 -6.75 -5.86 -1.01
N HIS A 469 -6.24 -6.70 -0.12
CA HIS A 469 -6.88 -7.18 1.10
C HIS A 469 -8.05 -8.17 0.89
N GLY A 470 -8.39 -8.86 1.98
CA GLY A 470 -9.55 -9.72 2.08
C GLY A 470 -9.66 -10.74 0.94
N MET A 471 -10.88 -11.01 0.54
CA MET A 471 -11.17 -11.95 -0.56
C MET A 471 -10.67 -11.43 -1.93
N GLU A 472 -10.50 -10.12 -2.10
CA GLU A 472 -9.93 -9.56 -3.33
C GLU A 472 -8.48 -10.01 -3.51
N GLY A 473 -7.67 -9.96 -2.45
CA GLY A 473 -6.31 -10.49 -2.47
C GLY A 473 -6.29 -12.02 -2.75
N VAL A 474 -7.22 -12.78 -2.17
CA VAL A 474 -7.34 -14.22 -2.46
C VAL A 474 -7.69 -14.46 -3.93
N ARG A 475 -8.61 -13.70 -4.50
CA ARG A 475 -8.97 -13.77 -5.92
C ARG A 475 -7.81 -13.40 -6.83
N PHE A 476 -7.09 -12.35 -6.47
CA PHE A 476 -5.94 -11.88 -7.25
C PHE A 476 -4.85 -12.94 -7.38
N TYR A 477 -4.51 -13.62 -6.29
CA TYR A 477 -3.41 -14.58 -6.24
C TYR A 477 -3.82 -16.04 -6.53
N THR A 478 -5.08 -16.30 -6.87
CA THR A 478 -5.58 -17.63 -7.22
C THR A 478 -6.31 -17.68 -8.54
N LYS A 479 -6.36 -18.86 -9.13
CA LYS A 479 -7.25 -19.19 -10.26
C LYS A 479 -8.26 -20.24 -9.82
N VAL A 480 -9.49 -20.16 -10.36
CA VAL A 480 -10.55 -21.14 -10.12
C VAL A 480 -10.49 -22.23 -11.18
N LYS A 481 -10.56 -23.48 -10.75
CA LYS A 481 -10.76 -24.63 -11.61
C LYS A 481 -12.14 -25.18 -11.33
N THR A 482 -12.98 -25.29 -12.35
CA THR A 482 -14.30 -25.93 -12.27
C THR A 482 -14.21 -27.34 -12.80
N ILE A 483 -14.70 -28.29 -12.05
CA ILE A 483 -14.74 -29.70 -12.38
C ILE A 483 -16.23 -30.11 -12.55
N THR A 484 -16.55 -30.69 -13.70
CA THR A 484 -17.85 -31.34 -13.96
C THR A 484 -17.60 -32.82 -13.96
N ALA A 485 -18.19 -33.55 -13.01
CA ALA A 485 -18.02 -34.98 -12.85
C ALA A 485 -19.33 -35.70 -13.18
N ARG A 486 -19.24 -36.77 -13.95
CA ARG A 486 -20.34 -37.66 -14.17
C ARG A 486 -20.08 -38.98 -13.43
N TRP A 487 -21.08 -39.45 -12.72
CA TRP A 487 -21.05 -40.73 -12.04
C TRP A 487 -21.96 -41.69 -12.82
N PRO A 488 -21.42 -42.49 -13.79
CA PRO A 488 -22.25 -43.36 -14.63
C PRO A 488 -22.82 -44.51 -13.81
N GLU A 489 -24.16 -44.71 -13.95
CA GLU A 489 -24.88 -45.87 -13.44
C GLU A 489 -25.39 -46.65 -14.66
N GLY A 490 -24.85 -47.86 -14.89
CA GLY A 490 -25.28 -48.72 -15.99
C GLY A 490 -24.71 -48.40 -17.37
N ASP A 491 -25.26 -49.05 -18.43
CA ASP A 491 -24.82 -48.84 -19.82
C ASP A 491 -25.11 -47.42 -20.29
N VAL A 492 -24.10 -46.72 -20.70
CA VAL A 492 -24.20 -45.36 -21.28
C VAL A 492 -24.76 -45.48 -22.70
N ALA A 493 -26.07 -45.42 -22.84
CA ALA A 493 -26.72 -45.42 -24.15
C ALA A 493 -26.69 -44.00 -24.75
N ASP A 494 -26.34 -43.91 -26.02
CA ASP A 494 -26.65 -42.91 -27.07
C ASP A 494 -26.56 -41.41 -26.80
N SER A 495 -26.14 -40.91 -25.65
CA SER A 495 -26.09 -39.45 -25.39
C SER A 495 -24.73 -38.79 -25.59
N ALA A 496 -23.74 -39.50 -26.15
CA ALA A 496 -22.34 -38.99 -26.27
C ALA A 496 -22.17 -37.74 -27.19
N PHE A 497 -23.16 -37.54 -28.08
CA PHE A 497 -23.14 -36.45 -29.06
C PHE A 497 -24.02 -35.24 -28.67
N VAL A 498 -24.67 -35.28 -27.54
CA VAL A 498 -25.57 -34.21 -27.08
C VAL A 498 -24.98 -33.55 -25.84
N ILE A 499 -24.85 -32.21 -25.85
CA ILE A 499 -24.44 -31.47 -24.67
C ILE A 499 -25.41 -31.73 -23.53
N PRO A 500 -24.97 -32.20 -22.35
CA PRO A 500 -25.84 -32.40 -21.22
C PRO A 500 -26.57 -31.12 -20.85
N THR A 501 -27.88 -31.16 -20.76
CA THR A 501 -28.73 -30.06 -20.30
C THR A 501 -29.41 -30.41 -19.00
N MET A 502 -29.93 -29.42 -18.28
CA MET A 502 -30.63 -29.58 -17.01
C MET A 502 -32.05 -30.17 -17.13
N LYS A 503 -32.42 -30.71 -18.28
CA LYS A 503 -33.73 -31.36 -18.49
C LYS A 503 -33.70 -32.84 -18.15
#